data_c963e3458b5fd1e232e1aca35c0d2aab
#
_entry.id   c963e3458b5fd1e232e1aca35c0d2aab
#
_cell.length_a   1.000
_cell.length_b   1.000
_cell.length_c   1.000
_cell.angle_alpha   90.00
_cell.angle_beta   90.00
_cell.angle_gamma   90.00
#
_symmetry.space_group_name_H-M   'P 1'
#
loop_
_entity.id
_entity.type
_entity.pdbx_description
1 polymer ?
#
loop_
_entity_poly.entity_id
_entity_poly.type
_entity_poly.pdbx_seq_one_letter_code
_entity_poly.pdbx_strand_id
1 'polypeptide(L)'
;MAWRVLLGLMCARVVGRVHRPVKIIILGAGQVGGTLAEHLADEQNDITVVDEQAATLKRLQERLDIRTVLGNGAHPSTLMSAGAEDADMLIAVTDSDEINMLACLVAFTLYRTPTKISRVRSADYLAKHMALFESGAIPVDVIIGPEQLVTKNIEQLIANPGSLQVLDFAEGRIRLVAVKAVTGGPIVGRELQEIREHMPRVDTRVAAIFRRGGDPIIPEGSTVVEPDDEVFFIAAREHIRDVTSELREVDNPYHRIMIAGGGNIGATLAKRLEKSYQVKVIERSYDRCRVLSDMLENSIVLHGSGNEPRLLEQENIENTDVFCALTDNDESNIMMSMLAKRLGAKKAITLITNSAYADLIGEEIDIAISPQQITISSLLMHVRRGDINAVHSLRRGAAEAIEVTAHGDTRSSKVVGRRLDELNLPSSVTVGAILRGNDVLIAHGHVVVEANDHVILFLTDRTQISAVEKLFAVGFGFI
;
A
#
# COMPACT_ATOMS: atom_id res chain seq x y z
N MET A 1 36.53 -8.29 -13.03
CA MET A 1 37.14 -7.04 -12.55
C MET A 1 36.32 -5.79 -12.91
N ALA A 2 35.37 -5.85 -13.84
CA ALA A 2 34.51 -4.71 -14.23
C ALA A 2 33.32 -4.40 -13.30
N TRP A 3 32.87 -5.35 -12.50
CA TRP A 3 31.71 -5.20 -11.61
C TRP A 3 31.97 -4.39 -10.31
N ARG A 4 33.21 -4.28 -9.88
CA ARG A 4 33.58 -3.48 -8.70
C ARG A 4 33.70 -1.98 -8.96
N VAL A 5 33.82 -1.58 -10.22
CA VAL A 5 33.92 -0.15 -10.61
C VAL A 5 32.53 0.48 -10.76
N LEU A 6 31.50 -0.29 -11.15
CA LEU A 6 30.12 0.21 -11.27
C LEU A 6 29.44 0.44 -9.90
N LEU A 7 29.67 -0.42 -8.92
CA LEU A 7 29.17 -0.17 -7.55
C LEU A 7 29.81 1.06 -6.87
N GLY A 8 31.09 1.34 -7.17
CA GLY A 8 31.77 2.52 -6.63
C GLY A 8 31.28 3.86 -7.22
N LEU A 9 30.73 3.85 -8.45
CA LEU A 9 30.21 5.06 -9.08
C LEU A 9 28.74 5.37 -8.73
N MET A 10 27.96 4.39 -8.29
CA MET A 10 26.59 4.62 -7.75
C MET A 10 26.64 5.17 -6.33
N CYS A 11 27.59 4.77 -5.47
CA CYS A 11 27.77 5.35 -4.14
C CYS A 11 28.31 6.79 -4.13
N ALA A 12 29.02 7.23 -5.16
CA ALA A 12 29.71 8.52 -5.15
C ALA A 12 28.83 9.75 -5.46
N ARG A 13 27.54 9.58 -5.81
CA ARG A 13 26.63 10.69 -6.15
C ARG A 13 25.60 11.07 -5.10
N VAL A 14 25.58 10.40 -3.94
CA VAL A 14 24.67 10.74 -2.81
C VAL A 14 25.31 11.77 -1.86
N VAL A 15 26.48 12.27 -2.18
CA VAL A 15 27.26 13.17 -1.32
C VAL A 15 26.80 14.63 -1.51
N GLY A 16 26.06 15.16 -0.53
CA GLY A 16 26.01 16.61 -0.23
C GLY A 16 24.94 17.42 -0.94
N ARG A 17 23.64 17.16 -0.70
CA ARG A 17 22.63 18.20 -0.96
C ARG A 17 21.95 18.60 0.34
N VAL A 18 22.37 19.75 0.86
CA VAL A 18 21.62 20.57 1.82
C VAL A 18 20.20 20.77 1.25
N HIS A 19 19.16 20.32 1.95
CA HIS A 19 17.72 20.64 1.84
C HIS A 19 17.23 21.32 0.54
N ARG A 20 17.57 20.77 -0.65
CA ARG A 20 16.95 21.19 -1.90
C ARG A 20 15.65 20.39 -2.07
N PRO A 21 14.49 21.02 -2.40
CA PRO A 21 13.28 20.30 -2.81
C PRO A 21 13.60 19.25 -3.90
N VAL A 22 13.01 18.08 -3.83
CA VAL A 22 13.12 17.10 -4.93
C VAL A 22 12.27 17.61 -6.08
N LYS A 23 12.84 17.68 -7.28
CA LYS A 23 12.12 18.09 -8.49
C LYS A 23 11.48 16.86 -9.13
N ILE A 24 10.16 16.79 -9.06
CA ILE A 24 9.37 15.63 -9.50
C ILE A 24 8.47 16.03 -10.65
N ILE A 25 8.54 15.29 -11.75
CA ILE A 25 7.59 15.40 -12.85
C ILE A 25 6.62 14.22 -12.74
N ILE A 26 5.32 14.51 -12.68
CA ILE A 26 4.25 13.52 -12.66
C ILE A 26 3.50 13.60 -13.99
N LEU A 27 3.47 12.49 -14.74
CA LEU A 27 2.70 12.39 -16.00
C LEU A 27 1.37 11.70 -15.73
N GLY A 28 0.28 12.39 -16.03
CA GLY A 28 -1.09 12.01 -15.74
C GLY A 28 -1.63 12.71 -14.49
N ALA A 29 -2.63 13.56 -14.67
CA ALA A 29 -3.34 14.30 -13.61
C ALA A 29 -4.63 13.61 -13.16
N GLY A 30 -4.81 12.33 -13.51
CA GLY A 30 -5.95 11.51 -13.10
C GLY A 30 -5.94 11.20 -11.60
N GLN A 31 -6.77 10.25 -11.16
CA GLN A 31 -6.93 9.92 -9.74
C GLN A 31 -5.58 9.59 -9.04
N VAL A 32 -4.73 8.76 -9.63
CA VAL A 32 -3.43 8.37 -9.02
C VAL A 32 -2.47 9.56 -9.01
N GLY A 33 -2.22 10.19 -10.17
CA GLY A 33 -1.24 11.26 -10.26
C GLY A 33 -1.67 12.53 -9.53
N GLY A 34 -2.96 12.88 -9.56
CA GLY A 34 -3.51 14.01 -8.83
C GLY A 34 -3.38 13.85 -7.31
N THR A 35 -3.78 12.70 -6.77
CA THR A 35 -3.63 12.43 -5.33
C THR A 35 -2.17 12.27 -4.91
N LEU A 36 -1.31 11.69 -5.77
CA LEU A 36 0.12 11.65 -5.52
C LEU A 36 0.71 13.08 -5.43
N ALA A 37 0.30 13.98 -6.34
CA ALA A 37 0.72 15.38 -6.31
C ALA A 37 0.27 16.09 -5.02
N GLU A 38 -0.94 15.81 -4.52
CA GLU A 38 -1.43 16.32 -3.22
C GLU A 38 -0.53 15.86 -2.07
N HIS A 39 -0.21 14.57 -1.98
CA HIS A 39 0.65 14.05 -0.92
C HIS A 39 2.06 14.65 -0.96
N LEU A 40 2.64 14.77 -2.15
CA LEU A 40 4.02 15.23 -2.30
C LEU A 40 4.16 16.76 -2.21
N ALA A 41 3.12 17.53 -2.52
CA ALA A 41 3.10 18.98 -2.33
C ALA A 41 3.21 19.33 -0.84
N ASP A 42 2.51 18.59 0.03
CA ASP A 42 2.58 18.75 1.48
C ASP A 42 3.98 18.44 2.06
N GLU A 43 4.80 17.66 1.34
CA GLU A 43 6.16 17.25 1.75
C GLU A 43 7.27 18.19 1.26
N GLN A 44 6.93 19.40 0.82
CA GLN A 44 7.88 20.43 0.34
C GLN A 44 8.73 20.02 -0.88
N ASN A 45 8.15 19.29 -1.82
CA ASN A 45 8.75 18.95 -3.09
C ASN A 45 8.39 19.99 -4.19
N ASP A 46 9.25 20.12 -5.20
CA ASP A 46 8.99 20.94 -6.41
C ASP A 46 8.30 20.04 -7.46
N ILE A 47 6.99 20.20 -7.63
CA ILE A 47 6.15 19.29 -8.42
C ILE A 47 5.69 19.96 -9.70
N THR A 48 5.92 19.27 -10.81
CA THR A 48 5.31 19.60 -12.11
C THR A 48 4.40 18.47 -12.55
N VAL A 49 3.12 18.75 -12.81
CA VAL A 49 2.15 17.78 -13.33
C VAL A 49 1.90 18.03 -14.81
N VAL A 50 1.98 16.98 -15.62
CA VAL A 50 1.75 17.01 -17.07
C VAL A 50 0.50 16.21 -17.41
N ASP A 51 -0.41 16.75 -18.17
CA ASP A 51 -1.61 16.06 -18.67
C ASP A 51 -2.11 16.68 -19.98
N GLU A 52 -2.85 15.91 -20.76
CA GLU A 52 -3.49 16.40 -22.00
C GLU A 52 -4.81 17.14 -21.75
N GLN A 53 -5.37 17.04 -20.53
CA GLN A 53 -6.64 17.63 -20.16
C GLN A 53 -6.47 18.92 -19.36
N ALA A 54 -6.64 20.07 -20.01
CA ALA A 54 -6.50 21.39 -19.38
C ALA A 54 -7.43 21.57 -18.16
N ALA A 55 -8.65 21.04 -18.19
CA ALA A 55 -9.61 21.14 -17.10
C ALA A 55 -9.14 20.41 -15.82
N THR A 56 -8.46 19.28 -15.97
CA THR A 56 -7.92 18.52 -14.85
C THR A 56 -6.73 19.22 -14.22
N LEU A 57 -5.81 19.75 -15.06
CA LEU A 57 -4.67 20.54 -14.59
C LEU A 57 -5.11 21.79 -13.83
N LYS A 58 -6.11 22.50 -14.36
CA LYS A 58 -6.65 23.70 -13.71
C LYS A 58 -7.19 23.41 -12.31
N ARG A 59 -7.96 22.33 -12.15
CA ARG A 59 -8.49 21.91 -10.83
C ARG A 59 -7.40 21.59 -9.81
N LEU A 60 -6.30 21.00 -10.25
CA LEU A 60 -5.16 20.72 -9.36
C LEU A 60 -4.44 22.02 -8.99
N GLN A 61 -4.20 22.91 -9.92
CA GLN A 61 -3.52 24.19 -9.69
C GLN A 61 -4.32 25.15 -8.79
N GLU A 62 -5.64 25.06 -8.78
CA GLU A 62 -6.51 25.84 -7.89
C GLU A 62 -6.41 25.38 -6.41
N ARG A 63 -5.94 24.14 -6.17
CA ARG A 63 -5.90 23.52 -4.85
C ARG A 63 -4.48 23.32 -4.29
N LEU A 64 -3.49 23.24 -5.18
CA LEU A 64 -2.11 22.90 -4.82
C LEU A 64 -1.15 23.93 -5.39
N ASP A 65 -0.10 24.21 -4.64
CA ASP A 65 1.03 25.03 -5.11
C ASP A 65 1.97 24.16 -5.96
N ILE A 66 1.59 23.90 -7.20
CA ILE A 66 2.31 23.07 -8.15
C ILE A 66 2.38 23.73 -9.53
N ARG A 67 3.37 23.34 -10.31
CA ARG A 67 3.45 23.69 -11.71
C ARG A 67 2.64 22.71 -12.56
N THR A 68 1.98 23.21 -13.59
CA THR A 68 1.24 22.37 -14.56
C THR A 68 1.70 22.63 -15.99
N VAL A 69 1.75 21.56 -16.80
CA VAL A 69 2.10 21.63 -18.23
C VAL A 69 1.08 20.85 -19.03
N LEU A 70 0.46 21.52 -20.00
CA LEU A 70 -0.51 20.90 -20.92
C LEU A 70 0.25 20.23 -22.07
N GLY A 71 0.04 18.94 -22.28
CA GLY A 71 0.61 18.21 -23.41
C GLY A 71 0.78 16.72 -23.17
N ASN A 72 1.22 16.02 -24.22
CA ASN A 72 1.53 14.59 -24.13
C ASN A 72 2.88 14.37 -23.45
N GLY A 73 2.87 13.59 -22.36
CA GLY A 73 4.05 13.34 -21.53
C GLY A 73 5.19 12.57 -22.20
N ALA A 74 4.94 11.93 -23.35
CA ALA A 74 5.99 11.24 -24.12
C ALA A 74 6.70 12.18 -25.11
N HIS A 75 6.23 13.41 -25.32
CA HIS A 75 6.86 14.36 -26.25
C HIS A 75 8.04 15.06 -25.58
N PRO A 76 9.24 15.06 -26.23
CA PRO A 76 10.44 15.74 -25.72
C PRO A 76 10.20 17.22 -25.34
N SER A 77 9.48 17.97 -26.19
CA SER A 77 9.16 19.38 -25.95
C SER A 77 8.31 19.60 -24.71
N THR A 78 7.36 18.69 -24.44
CA THR A 78 6.51 18.73 -23.24
C THR A 78 7.35 18.45 -21.98
N LEU A 79 8.20 17.42 -22.02
CA LEU A 79 9.10 17.10 -20.91
C LEU A 79 10.11 18.22 -20.64
N MET A 80 10.65 18.85 -21.70
CA MET A 80 11.49 20.03 -21.55
C MET A 80 10.76 21.18 -20.88
N SER A 81 9.51 21.47 -21.32
CA SER A 81 8.65 22.48 -20.69
C SER A 81 8.30 22.14 -19.24
N ALA A 82 8.25 20.87 -18.89
CA ALA A 82 8.04 20.40 -17.52
C ALA A 82 9.29 20.48 -16.63
N GLY A 83 10.47 20.83 -17.19
CA GLY A 83 11.72 20.96 -16.46
C GLY A 83 12.52 19.65 -16.37
N ALA A 84 12.42 18.76 -17.38
CA ALA A 84 13.11 17.47 -17.38
C ALA A 84 14.64 17.57 -17.33
N GLU A 85 15.23 18.72 -17.76
CA GLU A 85 16.67 18.95 -17.74
C GLU A 85 17.30 18.89 -16.37
N ASP A 86 16.54 19.26 -15.32
CA ASP A 86 17.04 19.26 -13.94
C ASP A 86 16.11 18.51 -12.97
N ALA A 87 15.17 17.72 -13.49
CA ALA A 87 14.30 16.86 -12.71
C ALA A 87 15.10 15.70 -12.05
N ASP A 88 14.86 15.50 -10.77
CA ASP A 88 15.42 14.38 -10.01
C ASP A 88 14.65 13.09 -10.30
N MET A 89 13.33 13.18 -10.61
CA MET A 89 12.45 12.04 -10.80
C MET A 89 11.34 12.29 -11.82
N LEU A 90 11.03 11.26 -12.61
CA LEU A 90 9.85 11.17 -13.46
C LEU A 90 8.94 10.04 -12.98
N ILE A 91 7.66 10.34 -12.75
CA ILE A 91 6.63 9.36 -12.36
C ILE A 91 5.56 9.35 -13.45
N ALA A 92 5.55 8.30 -14.26
CA ALA A 92 4.62 8.15 -15.37
C ALA A 92 3.46 7.23 -14.95
N VAL A 93 2.28 7.84 -14.73
CA VAL A 93 1.07 7.18 -14.24
C VAL A 93 -0.16 7.51 -15.08
N THR A 94 0.04 7.79 -16.38
CA THR A 94 -1.05 7.96 -17.34
C THR A 94 -1.82 6.65 -17.54
N ASP A 95 -2.90 6.65 -18.26
CA ASP A 95 -3.70 5.45 -18.56
C ASP A 95 -3.14 4.57 -19.68
N SER A 96 -2.05 4.99 -20.38
CA SER A 96 -1.36 4.22 -21.40
C SER A 96 0.01 3.74 -20.90
N ASP A 97 0.22 2.43 -20.89
CA ASP A 97 1.50 1.80 -20.56
C ASP A 97 2.60 2.24 -21.55
N GLU A 98 2.26 2.36 -22.85
CA GLU A 98 3.17 2.76 -23.91
C GLU A 98 3.66 4.20 -23.71
N ILE A 99 2.76 5.14 -23.38
CA ILE A 99 3.12 6.54 -23.08
C ILE A 99 4.04 6.57 -21.85
N ASN A 100 3.71 5.82 -20.81
CA ASN A 100 4.49 5.77 -19.57
C ASN A 100 5.92 5.25 -19.83
N MET A 101 6.05 4.15 -20.57
CA MET A 101 7.35 3.57 -20.93
C MET A 101 8.15 4.49 -21.86
N LEU A 102 7.50 5.05 -22.89
CA LEU A 102 8.16 5.95 -23.83
C LEU A 102 8.64 7.24 -23.15
N ALA A 103 7.85 7.79 -22.25
CA ALA A 103 8.26 8.96 -21.48
C ALA A 103 9.51 8.69 -20.62
N CYS A 104 9.58 7.52 -19.98
CA CYS A 104 10.78 7.09 -19.25
C CYS A 104 12.00 6.96 -20.16
N LEU A 105 11.83 6.40 -21.37
CA LEU A 105 12.90 6.30 -22.38
C LEU A 105 13.38 7.69 -22.82
N VAL A 106 12.48 8.62 -23.11
CA VAL A 106 12.81 10.00 -23.49
C VAL A 106 13.53 10.73 -22.35
N ALA A 107 13.02 10.63 -21.13
CA ALA A 107 13.60 11.24 -19.93
C ALA A 107 15.03 10.73 -19.67
N PHE A 108 15.26 9.43 -19.85
CA PHE A 108 16.58 8.84 -19.73
C PHE A 108 17.52 9.30 -20.85
N THR A 109 17.05 9.20 -22.09
CA THR A 109 17.91 9.38 -23.28
C THR A 109 18.33 10.83 -23.46
N LEU A 110 17.39 11.77 -23.35
CA LEU A 110 17.62 13.19 -23.63
C LEU A 110 18.04 14.00 -22.39
N TYR A 111 17.45 13.70 -21.24
CA TYR A 111 17.59 14.53 -20.03
C TYR A 111 18.38 13.85 -18.91
N ARG A 112 18.66 12.54 -19.02
CA ARG A 112 19.38 11.78 -17.99
C ARG A 112 18.72 11.84 -16.61
N THR A 113 17.38 11.91 -16.57
CA THR A 113 16.61 11.91 -15.32
C THR A 113 17.03 10.70 -14.47
N PRO A 114 17.44 10.92 -13.21
CA PRO A 114 18.04 9.85 -12.39
C PRO A 114 17.06 8.72 -12.08
N THR A 115 15.85 9.05 -11.64
CA THR A 115 14.84 8.05 -11.25
C THR A 115 13.60 8.12 -12.15
N LYS A 116 13.21 6.98 -12.69
CA LYS A 116 12.04 6.85 -13.58
C LYS A 116 11.13 5.73 -13.08
N ILE A 117 9.93 6.10 -12.70
CA ILE A 117 8.89 5.19 -12.22
C ILE A 117 7.79 5.12 -13.27
N SER A 118 7.39 3.92 -13.66
CA SER A 118 6.35 3.69 -14.65
C SER A 118 5.24 2.82 -14.13
N ARG A 119 3.99 3.26 -14.30
CA ARG A 119 2.84 2.39 -14.14
C ARG A 119 2.71 1.52 -15.38
N VAL A 120 2.67 0.19 -15.19
CA VAL A 120 2.46 -0.80 -16.25
C VAL A 120 1.38 -1.77 -15.78
N ARG A 121 0.27 -1.87 -16.50
CA ARG A 121 -0.88 -2.70 -16.18
C ARG A 121 -0.94 -3.98 -17.01
N SER A 122 -0.43 -3.94 -18.23
CA SER A 122 -0.49 -5.07 -19.13
C SER A 122 0.35 -6.24 -18.62
N ALA A 123 -0.29 -7.40 -18.47
CA ALA A 123 0.38 -8.64 -18.12
C ALA A 123 1.41 -9.07 -19.15
N ASP A 124 1.23 -8.70 -20.44
CA ASP A 124 2.14 -9.06 -21.52
C ASP A 124 3.51 -8.38 -21.36
N TYR A 125 3.51 -7.10 -20.98
CA TYR A 125 4.77 -6.40 -20.68
C TYR A 125 5.42 -6.94 -19.40
N LEU A 126 4.63 -7.19 -18.35
CA LEU A 126 5.14 -7.70 -17.08
C LEU A 126 5.68 -9.14 -17.21
N ALA A 127 5.09 -9.98 -18.07
CA ALA A 127 5.60 -11.33 -18.37
C ALA A 127 6.96 -11.30 -19.08
N LYS A 128 7.35 -10.19 -19.70
CA LYS A 128 8.64 -9.99 -20.37
C LYS A 128 9.57 -9.06 -19.59
N HIS A 129 9.35 -8.92 -18.29
CA HIS A 129 10.05 -8.00 -17.40
C HIS A 129 11.58 -8.02 -17.57
N MET A 130 12.20 -9.19 -17.50
CA MET A 130 13.66 -9.33 -17.65
C MET A 130 14.16 -8.81 -19.02
N ALA A 131 13.47 -9.13 -20.09
CA ALA A 131 13.90 -8.75 -21.44
C ALA A 131 13.67 -7.27 -21.74
N LEU A 132 12.64 -6.65 -21.19
CA LEU A 132 12.27 -5.26 -21.47
C LEU A 132 12.92 -4.26 -20.51
N PHE A 133 12.94 -4.58 -19.22
CA PHE A 133 13.29 -3.63 -18.17
C PHE A 133 14.63 -3.94 -17.51
N GLU A 134 14.89 -5.15 -17.06
CA GLU A 134 16.17 -5.50 -16.43
C GLU A 134 17.34 -5.48 -17.43
N SER A 135 17.08 -5.75 -18.71
CA SER A 135 18.09 -5.60 -19.76
C SER A 135 18.50 -4.14 -20.02
N GLY A 136 17.70 -3.17 -19.52
CA GLY A 136 17.86 -1.74 -19.80
C GLY A 136 17.35 -1.31 -21.18
N ALA A 137 16.65 -2.18 -21.93
CA ALA A 137 16.05 -1.81 -23.22
C ALA A 137 15.01 -0.71 -23.06
N ILE A 138 14.22 -0.77 -22.01
CA ILE A 138 13.35 0.32 -21.55
C ILE A 138 13.85 0.75 -20.17
N PRO A 139 14.42 1.95 -20.02
CA PRO A 139 15.09 2.39 -18.80
C PRO A 139 14.08 2.88 -17.76
N VAL A 140 13.36 1.96 -17.15
CA VAL A 140 12.47 2.17 -16.01
C VAL A 140 13.14 1.61 -14.77
N ASP A 141 13.30 2.42 -13.74
CA ASP A 141 13.94 1.99 -12.50
C ASP A 141 12.96 1.26 -11.58
N VAL A 142 11.70 1.67 -11.61
CA VAL A 142 10.62 1.06 -10.81
C VAL A 142 9.36 0.87 -11.64
N ILE A 143 8.82 -0.34 -11.61
CA ILE A 143 7.55 -0.66 -12.26
C ILE A 143 6.47 -0.85 -11.20
N ILE A 144 5.38 -0.14 -11.36
CA ILE A 144 4.19 -0.26 -10.52
C ILE A 144 3.07 -0.96 -11.30
N GLY A 145 2.70 -2.15 -10.85
CA GLY A 145 1.57 -2.94 -11.40
C GLY A 145 0.37 -2.89 -10.45
N PRO A 146 -0.58 -1.97 -10.60
CA PRO A 146 -1.70 -1.81 -9.67
C PRO A 146 -2.51 -3.09 -9.48
N GLU A 147 -2.75 -3.83 -10.55
CA GLU A 147 -3.52 -5.08 -10.52
C GLU A 147 -2.83 -6.16 -9.67
N GLN A 148 -1.50 -6.25 -9.75
CA GLN A 148 -0.71 -7.19 -8.95
C GLN A 148 -0.71 -6.79 -7.47
N LEU A 149 -0.60 -5.49 -7.18
CA LEU A 149 -0.62 -4.97 -5.81
C LEU A 149 -1.98 -5.23 -5.14
N VAL A 150 -3.08 -4.94 -5.84
CA VAL A 150 -4.45 -5.20 -5.38
C VAL A 150 -4.67 -6.69 -5.17
N THR A 151 -4.28 -7.54 -6.12
CA THR A 151 -4.41 -9.00 -6.03
C THR A 151 -3.66 -9.53 -4.81
N LYS A 152 -2.41 -9.09 -4.56
CA LYS A 152 -1.62 -9.47 -3.39
C LYS A 152 -2.30 -9.04 -2.09
N ASN A 153 -2.88 -7.85 -2.05
CA ASN A 153 -3.59 -7.34 -0.87
C ASN A 153 -4.82 -8.19 -0.55
N ILE A 154 -5.65 -8.52 -1.56
CA ILE A 154 -6.82 -9.40 -1.40
C ILE A 154 -6.40 -10.80 -0.93
N GLU A 155 -5.35 -11.37 -1.51
CA GLU A 155 -4.80 -12.67 -1.11
C GLU A 155 -4.39 -12.67 0.38
N GLN A 156 -3.73 -11.60 0.84
CA GLN A 156 -3.35 -11.45 2.24
C GLN A 156 -4.57 -11.39 3.18
N LEU A 157 -5.63 -10.69 2.77
CA LEU A 157 -6.88 -10.60 3.53
C LEU A 157 -7.60 -11.95 3.61
N ILE A 158 -7.62 -12.71 2.53
CA ILE A 158 -8.20 -14.06 2.48
C ILE A 158 -7.39 -15.03 3.36
N ALA A 159 -6.06 -14.92 3.35
CA ALA A 159 -5.17 -15.75 4.16
C ALA A 159 -5.21 -15.41 5.67
N ASN A 160 -5.76 -14.25 6.06
CA ASN A 160 -5.86 -13.81 7.45
C ASN A 160 -7.32 -13.48 7.81
N PRO A 161 -8.15 -14.51 8.08
CA PRO A 161 -9.56 -14.33 8.41
C PRO A 161 -9.75 -13.40 9.62
N GLY A 162 -10.79 -12.57 9.56
CA GLY A 162 -11.08 -11.59 10.61
C GLY A 162 -10.37 -10.24 10.48
N SER A 163 -9.34 -10.14 9.63
CA SER A 163 -8.62 -8.90 9.40
C SER A 163 -9.37 -7.95 8.47
N LEU A 164 -9.23 -6.64 8.73
CA LEU A 164 -9.70 -5.54 7.87
C LEU A 164 -8.57 -5.04 6.95
N GLN A 165 -7.33 -5.07 7.44
CA GLN A 165 -6.14 -4.71 6.69
C GLN A 165 -4.97 -5.58 7.17
N VAL A 166 -4.09 -5.98 6.26
CA VAL A 166 -2.90 -6.78 6.54
C VAL A 166 -1.74 -6.18 5.78
N LEU A 167 -0.69 -5.77 6.51
CA LEU A 167 0.46 -5.09 5.95
C LEU A 167 1.74 -5.76 6.42
N ASP A 168 2.57 -6.18 5.48
CA ASP A 168 3.85 -6.81 5.75
C ASP A 168 4.98 -5.76 5.79
N PHE A 169 5.84 -5.88 6.80
CA PHE A 169 7.08 -5.14 6.97
C PHE A 169 8.26 -6.11 7.10
N ALA A 170 9.46 -5.60 6.89
CA ALA A 170 10.68 -6.37 7.09
C ALA A 170 10.62 -7.73 6.34
N GLU A 171 10.32 -7.67 5.04
CA GLU A 171 10.17 -8.85 4.17
C GLU A 171 9.10 -9.85 4.65
N GLY A 172 8.09 -9.37 5.37
CA GLY A 172 6.97 -10.16 5.87
C GLY A 172 7.23 -10.86 7.20
N ARG A 173 8.29 -10.53 7.92
CA ARG A 173 8.59 -11.05 9.27
C ARG A 173 7.79 -10.33 10.34
N ILE A 174 7.57 -9.03 10.16
CA ILE A 174 6.72 -8.20 11.00
C ILE A 174 5.44 -7.92 10.23
N ARG A 175 4.32 -7.99 10.92
CA ARG A 175 3.03 -7.74 10.33
C ARG A 175 2.23 -6.77 11.17
N LEU A 176 1.64 -5.77 10.51
CA LEU A 176 0.62 -4.90 11.07
C LEU A 176 -0.75 -5.37 10.58
N VAL A 177 -1.68 -5.57 11.49
CA VAL A 177 -3.03 -6.03 11.16
C VAL A 177 -4.06 -5.12 11.81
N ALA A 178 -5.07 -4.75 11.04
CA ALA A 178 -6.27 -4.09 11.55
C ALA A 178 -7.35 -5.14 11.80
N VAL A 179 -7.93 -5.10 12.99
CA VAL A 179 -9.01 -6.00 13.40
C VAL A 179 -10.11 -5.17 14.06
N LYS A 180 -11.36 -5.51 13.76
CA LYS A 180 -12.50 -4.94 14.48
C LYS A 180 -12.68 -5.66 15.82
N ALA A 181 -12.67 -4.91 16.91
CA ALA A 181 -12.96 -5.40 18.25
C ALA A 181 -14.43 -5.80 18.35
N VAL A 182 -14.71 -7.01 18.78
CA VAL A 182 -16.07 -7.55 18.88
C VAL A 182 -16.40 -7.83 20.35
N THR A 183 -17.61 -7.50 20.77
CA THR A 183 -18.09 -7.83 22.12
C THR A 183 -17.86 -9.32 22.43
N GLY A 184 -17.18 -9.60 23.55
CA GLY A 184 -16.77 -10.95 23.94
C GLY A 184 -15.31 -11.29 23.64
N GLY A 185 -14.59 -10.44 22.90
CA GLY A 185 -13.13 -10.55 22.80
C GLY A 185 -12.48 -10.35 24.17
N PRO A 186 -11.47 -11.16 24.57
CA PRO A 186 -10.88 -11.15 25.91
C PRO A 186 -10.42 -9.78 26.40
N ILE A 187 -9.86 -8.93 25.53
CA ILE A 187 -9.37 -7.58 25.87
C ILE A 187 -10.42 -6.48 25.67
N VAL A 188 -11.56 -6.79 25.05
CA VAL A 188 -12.61 -5.81 24.78
C VAL A 188 -13.31 -5.39 26.08
N GLY A 189 -13.34 -4.09 26.36
CA GLY A 189 -13.79 -3.52 27.63
C GLY A 189 -12.72 -3.45 28.71
N ARG A 190 -11.46 -3.77 28.38
CA ARG A 190 -10.31 -3.79 29.31
C ARG A 190 -9.18 -2.89 28.82
N GLU A 191 -8.24 -2.61 29.72
CA GLU A 191 -7.05 -1.83 29.40
C GLU A 191 -6.03 -2.65 28.59
N LEU A 192 -5.36 -2.01 27.63
CA LEU A 192 -4.38 -2.66 26.77
C LEU A 192 -3.22 -3.31 27.54
N GLN A 193 -2.84 -2.78 28.70
CA GLN A 193 -1.78 -3.38 29.53
C GLN A 193 -2.10 -4.81 29.99
N GLU A 194 -3.39 -5.20 30.06
CA GLU A 194 -3.83 -6.53 30.43
C GLU A 194 -3.54 -7.59 29.34
N ILE A 195 -3.27 -7.18 28.09
CA ILE A 195 -2.87 -8.13 27.02
C ILE A 195 -1.69 -8.98 27.44
N ARG A 196 -0.72 -8.42 28.16
CA ARG A 196 0.46 -9.16 28.63
C ARG A 196 0.12 -10.25 29.64
N GLU A 197 -0.94 -10.09 30.40
CA GLU A 197 -1.40 -11.10 31.36
C GLU A 197 -2.03 -12.29 30.62
N HIS A 198 -2.78 -12.00 29.53
CA HIS A 198 -3.41 -13.04 28.71
C HIS A 198 -2.41 -13.77 27.82
N MET A 199 -1.42 -13.04 27.26
CA MET A 199 -0.45 -13.57 26.30
C MET A 199 1.00 -13.29 26.73
N PRO A 200 1.51 -13.89 27.84
CA PRO A 200 2.83 -13.56 28.38
C PRO A 200 4.01 -13.95 27.48
N ARG A 201 3.77 -14.79 26.45
CA ARG A 201 4.80 -15.26 25.49
C ARG A 201 4.73 -14.54 24.15
N VAL A 202 3.73 -13.72 23.94
CA VAL A 202 3.53 -12.99 22.67
C VAL A 202 3.84 -11.53 22.90
N ASP A 203 4.90 -11.04 22.24
CA ASP A 203 5.18 -9.62 22.26
C ASP A 203 4.44 -8.93 21.12
N THR A 204 3.64 -7.93 21.48
CA THR A 204 2.81 -7.16 20.54
C THR A 204 2.65 -5.72 21.02
N ARG A 205 2.33 -4.83 20.09
CA ARG A 205 1.97 -3.45 20.38
C ARG A 205 0.78 -3.02 19.57
N VAL A 206 -0.18 -2.34 20.21
CA VAL A 206 -1.23 -1.63 19.51
C VAL A 206 -0.64 -0.31 19.02
N ALA A 207 -0.71 -0.09 17.73
CA ALA A 207 -0.13 1.06 17.04
C ALA A 207 -1.10 2.24 16.98
N ALA A 208 -2.37 1.95 16.72
CA ALA A 208 -3.44 2.94 16.66
C ALA A 208 -4.79 2.27 16.92
N ILE A 209 -5.73 3.03 17.45
CA ILE A 209 -7.13 2.64 17.57
C ILE A 209 -7.96 3.71 16.85
N PHE A 210 -8.84 3.27 15.97
CA PHE A 210 -9.81 4.14 15.31
C PHE A 210 -11.21 3.84 15.83
N ARG A 211 -11.78 4.81 16.52
CA ARG A 211 -13.13 4.76 17.04
C ARG A 211 -14.08 5.48 16.10
N ARG A 212 -15.33 5.03 16.02
CA ARG A 212 -16.33 5.59 15.12
C ARG A 212 -16.54 7.09 15.38
N GLY A 213 -16.35 7.92 14.35
CA GLY A 213 -16.55 9.37 14.42
C GLY A 213 -15.51 10.16 15.22
N GLY A 214 -14.42 9.50 15.68
CA GLY A 214 -13.31 10.14 16.41
C GLY A 214 -12.02 10.19 15.62
N ASP A 215 -11.08 10.99 16.11
CA ASP A 215 -9.70 11.05 15.62
C ASP A 215 -8.94 9.76 15.97
N PRO A 216 -7.85 9.45 15.24
CA PRO A 216 -6.98 8.32 15.57
C PRO A 216 -6.42 8.45 16.99
N ILE A 217 -6.55 7.39 17.78
CA ILE A 217 -6.01 7.31 19.13
C ILE A 217 -4.64 6.64 19.08
N ILE A 218 -3.60 7.33 19.56
CA ILE A 218 -2.31 6.71 19.89
C ILE A 218 -2.48 6.10 21.28
N PRO A 219 -2.52 4.75 21.40
CA PRO A 219 -2.91 4.14 22.67
C PRO A 219 -1.76 4.10 23.69
N GLU A 220 -2.13 4.26 24.94
CA GLU A 220 -1.30 4.00 26.12
C GLU A 220 -1.74 2.69 26.80
N GLY A 221 -0.97 2.21 27.78
CA GLY A 221 -1.31 1.00 28.51
C GLY A 221 -2.68 1.02 29.19
N SER A 222 -3.13 2.19 29.65
CA SER A 222 -4.43 2.44 30.27
C SER A 222 -5.59 2.67 29.27
N THR A 223 -5.32 2.66 27.99
CA THR A 223 -6.35 2.81 26.97
C THR A 223 -7.26 1.59 26.96
N VAL A 224 -8.57 1.81 27.08
CA VAL A 224 -9.58 0.74 27.02
C VAL A 224 -10.02 0.51 25.59
N VAL A 225 -10.02 -0.76 25.16
CA VAL A 225 -10.55 -1.18 23.86
C VAL A 225 -12.07 -1.29 23.96
N GLU A 226 -12.77 -0.54 23.11
CA GLU A 226 -14.24 -0.59 23.07
C GLU A 226 -14.74 -1.51 21.94
N PRO A 227 -15.97 -2.06 22.06
CA PRO A 227 -16.61 -2.75 20.93
C PRO A 227 -16.65 -1.84 19.70
N ASP A 228 -16.47 -2.42 18.51
CA ASP A 228 -16.42 -1.75 17.22
C ASP A 228 -15.18 -0.87 16.96
N ASP A 229 -14.23 -0.78 17.90
CA ASP A 229 -12.93 -0.17 17.62
C ASP A 229 -12.21 -0.95 16.52
N GLU A 230 -11.62 -0.22 15.56
CA GLU A 230 -10.65 -0.77 14.61
C GLU A 230 -9.26 -0.67 15.25
N VAL A 231 -8.73 -1.81 15.71
CA VAL A 231 -7.45 -1.89 16.41
C VAL A 231 -6.36 -2.30 15.47
N PHE A 232 -5.36 -1.44 15.31
CA PHE A 232 -4.14 -1.72 14.55
C PHE A 232 -3.06 -2.21 15.49
N PHE A 233 -2.67 -3.46 15.37
CA PHE A 233 -1.60 -4.04 16.16
C PHE A 233 -0.46 -4.58 15.30
N ILE A 234 0.74 -4.56 15.85
CA ILE A 234 1.96 -5.04 15.23
C ILE A 234 2.56 -6.19 16.06
N ALA A 235 2.94 -7.25 15.38
CA ALA A 235 3.60 -8.41 15.99
C ALA A 235 4.47 -9.15 14.96
N ALA A 236 5.26 -10.10 15.41
CA ALA A 236 5.87 -11.10 14.55
C ALA A 236 4.76 -11.87 13.80
N ARG A 237 5.01 -12.21 12.54
CA ARG A 237 4.02 -12.85 11.66
C ARG A 237 3.36 -14.08 12.27
N GLU A 238 4.12 -14.88 13.00
CA GLU A 238 3.66 -16.12 13.66
C GLU A 238 2.67 -15.88 14.80
N HIS A 239 2.68 -14.69 15.42
CA HIS A 239 1.83 -14.34 16.56
C HIS A 239 0.56 -13.59 16.19
N ILE A 240 0.35 -13.25 14.92
CA ILE A 240 -0.80 -12.45 14.48
C ILE A 240 -2.14 -13.09 14.84
N ARG A 241 -2.23 -14.42 14.72
CA ARG A 241 -3.47 -15.14 15.05
C ARG A 241 -3.80 -15.08 16.54
N ASP A 242 -2.77 -15.20 17.38
CA ASP A 242 -2.94 -15.15 18.84
C ASP A 242 -3.43 -13.77 19.27
N VAL A 243 -2.83 -12.68 18.74
CA VAL A 243 -3.26 -11.31 19.02
C VAL A 243 -4.67 -11.03 18.49
N THR A 244 -5.01 -11.54 17.30
CA THR A 244 -6.37 -11.41 16.77
C THR A 244 -7.42 -12.04 17.70
N SER A 245 -7.08 -13.16 18.35
CA SER A 245 -7.99 -13.86 19.26
C SER A 245 -8.33 -13.06 20.53
N GLU A 246 -7.51 -12.09 20.91
CA GLU A 246 -7.81 -11.18 22.03
C GLU A 246 -8.89 -10.15 21.71
N LEU A 247 -9.03 -9.78 20.44
CA LEU A 247 -10.00 -8.77 20.00
C LEU A 247 -11.33 -9.35 19.54
N ARG A 248 -11.33 -10.61 19.12
CA ARG A 248 -12.50 -11.31 18.60
C ARG A 248 -12.27 -12.81 18.52
N GLU A 249 -13.35 -13.58 18.46
CA GLU A 249 -13.23 -14.99 18.09
C GLU A 249 -12.60 -15.11 16.69
N VAL A 250 -11.60 -15.98 16.57
CA VAL A 250 -10.86 -16.17 15.31
C VAL A 250 -11.74 -16.92 14.32
N ASP A 251 -11.97 -16.31 13.16
CA ASP A 251 -12.71 -16.94 12.07
C ASP A 251 -12.00 -18.23 11.61
N ASN A 252 -12.79 -19.23 11.24
CA ASN A 252 -12.25 -20.43 10.61
C ASN A 252 -11.52 -20.08 9.30
N PRO A 253 -10.50 -20.85 8.91
CA PRO A 253 -9.86 -20.69 7.62
C PRO A 253 -10.90 -20.69 6.49
N TYR A 254 -10.77 -19.74 5.56
CA TYR A 254 -11.64 -19.68 4.39
C TYR A 254 -11.28 -20.79 3.41
N HIS A 255 -12.28 -21.33 2.71
CA HIS A 255 -12.12 -22.41 1.73
C HIS A 255 -12.82 -22.09 0.40
N ARG A 256 -13.95 -21.38 0.44
CA ARG A 256 -14.80 -21.12 -0.72
C ARG A 256 -14.84 -19.65 -1.05
N ILE A 257 -14.31 -19.34 -2.23
CA ILE A 257 -14.17 -17.95 -2.69
C ILE A 257 -15.01 -17.80 -3.97
N MET A 258 -15.82 -16.74 -4.01
CA MET A 258 -16.58 -16.37 -5.19
C MET A 258 -16.14 -14.99 -5.66
N ILE A 259 -15.74 -14.87 -6.91
CA ILE A 259 -15.22 -13.64 -7.53
C ILE A 259 -16.22 -13.18 -8.59
N ALA A 260 -16.77 -12.00 -8.44
CA ALA A 260 -17.57 -11.33 -9.46
C ALA A 260 -16.72 -10.32 -10.23
N GLY A 261 -16.52 -10.57 -11.52
CA GLY A 261 -15.65 -9.83 -12.43
C GLY A 261 -14.40 -10.61 -12.81
N GLY A 262 -14.35 -11.08 -14.05
CA GLY A 262 -13.23 -11.81 -14.66
C GLY A 262 -12.21 -10.93 -15.39
N GLY A 263 -12.15 -9.64 -15.04
CA GLY A 263 -11.14 -8.69 -15.54
C GLY A 263 -9.71 -9.06 -15.10
N ASN A 264 -8.75 -8.13 -15.27
CA ASN A 264 -7.35 -8.42 -14.95
C ASN A 264 -7.12 -8.78 -13.48
N ILE A 265 -7.75 -8.04 -12.55
CA ILE A 265 -7.63 -8.31 -11.11
C ILE A 265 -8.27 -9.64 -10.75
N GLY A 266 -9.54 -9.87 -11.16
CA GLY A 266 -10.27 -11.09 -10.82
C GLY A 266 -9.65 -12.34 -11.42
N ALA A 267 -9.20 -12.29 -12.68
CA ALA A 267 -8.51 -13.39 -13.35
C ALA A 267 -7.17 -13.74 -12.65
N THR A 268 -6.37 -12.74 -12.33
CA THR A 268 -5.10 -12.93 -11.64
C THR A 268 -5.32 -13.47 -10.23
N LEU A 269 -6.32 -12.95 -9.51
CA LEU A 269 -6.69 -13.44 -8.17
C LEU A 269 -7.14 -14.90 -8.23
N ALA A 270 -8.05 -15.25 -9.16
CA ALA A 270 -8.51 -16.62 -9.32
C ALA A 270 -7.35 -17.59 -9.57
N LYS A 271 -6.43 -17.24 -10.49
CA LYS A 271 -5.25 -18.06 -10.81
C LYS A 271 -4.32 -18.28 -9.61
N ARG A 272 -4.18 -17.29 -8.75
CA ARG A 272 -3.37 -17.41 -7.53
C ARG A 272 -4.04 -18.25 -6.47
N LEU A 273 -5.36 -18.10 -6.30
CA LEU A 273 -6.13 -18.76 -5.25
C LEU A 273 -6.51 -20.21 -5.57
N GLU A 274 -6.68 -20.57 -6.84
CA GLU A 274 -7.25 -21.87 -7.27
C GLU A 274 -6.47 -23.10 -6.80
N LYS A 275 -5.20 -22.93 -6.37
CA LYS A 275 -4.38 -24.02 -5.84
C LYS A 275 -4.69 -24.36 -4.38
N SER A 276 -5.23 -23.39 -3.64
CA SER A 276 -5.43 -23.50 -2.19
C SER A 276 -6.90 -23.37 -1.77
N TYR A 277 -7.75 -22.84 -2.64
CA TYR A 277 -9.15 -22.53 -2.38
C TYR A 277 -10.06 -23.09 -3.48
N GLN A 278 -11.33 -23.32 -3.15
CA GLN A 278 -12.37 -23.56 -4.13
C GLN A 278 -12.85 -22.22 -4.69
N VAL A 279 -12.50 -21.93 -5.93
CA VAL A 279 -12.76 -20.64 -6.56
C VAL A 279 -13.86 -20.76 -7.61
N LYS A 280 -14.84 -19.86 -7.56
CA LYS A 280 -15.82 -19.61 -8.61
C LYS A 280 -15.66 -18.21 -9.14
N VAL A 281 -15.67 -18.01 -10.45
CA VAL A 281 -15.60 -16.71 -11.10
C VAL A 281 -16.87 -16.46 -11.89
N ILE A 282 -17.58 -15.38 -11.59
CA ILE A 282 -18.76 -14.94 -12.34
C ILE A 282 -18.32 -13.83 -13.29
N GLU A 283 -18.57 -14.02 -14.59
CA GLU A 283 -18.22 -13.06 -15.63
C GLU A 283 -19.38 -12.89 -16.62
N ARG A 284 -19.68 -11.62 -16.96
CA ARG A 284 -20.81 -11.28 -17.83
C ARG A 284 -20.52 -11.48 -19.32
N SER A 285 -19.26 -11.32 -19.73
CA SER A 285 -18.85 -11.49 -21.12
C SER A 285 -18.59 -12.96 -21.43
N TYR A 286 -19.34 -13.52 -22.37
CA TYR A 286 -19.17 -14.90 -22.82
C TYR A 286 -17.75 -15.16 -23.39
N ASP A 287 -17.23 -14.22 -24.20
CA ASP A 287 -15.88 -14.34 -24.76
C ASP A 287 -14.81 -14.34 -23.65
N ARG A 288 -15.01 -13.50 -22.63
CA ARG A 288 -14.10 -13.47 -21.48
C ARG A 288 -14.18 -14.75 -20.65
N CYS A 289 -15.37 -15.33 -20.48
CA CYS A 289 -15.53 -16.64 -19.84
C CYS A 289 -14.71 -17.73 -20.53
N ARG A 290 -14.68 -17.75 -21.88
CA ARG A 290 -13.86 -18.71 -22.64
C ARG A 290 -12.37 -18.54 -22.32
N VAL A 291 -11.88 -17.30 -22.39
CA VAL A 291 -10.46 -17.00 -22.06
C VAL A 291 -10.14 -17.43 -20.62
N LEU A 292 -11.02 -17.18 -19.67
CA LEU A 292 -10.84 -17.59 -18.29
C LEU A 292 -10.82 -19.10 -18.13
N SER A 293 -11.72 -19.82 -18.83
CA SER A 293 -11.78 -21.29 -18.79
C SER A 293 -10.53 -21.96 -19.38
N ASP A 294 -9.88 -21.31 -20.37
CA ASP A 294 -8.61 -21.79 -20.92
C ASP A 294 -7.42 -21.51 -19.97
N MET A 295 -7.50 -20.43 -19.18
CA MET A 295 -6.44 -19.99 -18.29
C MET A 295 -6.45 -20.65 -16.91
N LEU A 296 -7.65 -20.92 -16.37
CA LEU A 296 -7.86 -21.44 -15.02
C LEU A 296 -7.99 -22.97 -15.05
N GLU A 297 -7.27 -23.66 -14.16
CA GLU A 297 -7.22 -25.13 -14.14
C GLU A 297 -8.19 -25.75 -13.14
N ASN A 298 -8.40 -25.09 -11.99
CA ASN A 298 -9.17 -25.63 -10.87
C ASN A 298 -10.37 -24.74 -10.46
N SER A 299 -10.56 -23.62 -11.14
CA SER A 299 -11.66 -22.69 -10.87
C SER A 299 -12.87 -22.97 -11.75
N ILE A 300 -14.06 -22.73 -11.23
CA ILE A 300 -15.30 -22.80 -11.99
C ILE A 300 -15.61 -21.42 -12.56
N VAL A 301 -15.77 -21.32 -13.87
CA VAL A 301 -16.17 -20.07 -14.55
C VAL A 301 -17.66 -20.12 -14.88
N LEU A 302 -18.39 -19.13 -14.41
CA LEU A 302 -19.83 -18.98 -14.52
C LEU A 302 -20.15 -17.77 -15.42
N HIS A 303 -20.90 -17.99 -16.49
CA HIS A 303 -21.40 -16.93 -17.34
C HIS A 303 -22.66 -16.32 -16.72
N GLY A 304 -22.61 -15.06 -16.32
CA GLY A 304 -23.73 -14.34 -15.70
C GLY A 304 -23.30 -13.08 -14.99
N SER A 305 -24.20 -12.51 -14.22
CA SER A 305 -23.95 -11.30 -13.45
C SER A 305 -24.00 -11.57 -11.94
N GLY A 306 -23.04 -11.03 -11.19
CA GLY A 306 -23.06 -11.08 -9.72
C GLY A 306 -24.21 -10.29 -9.08
N ASN A 307 -24.99 -9.54 -9.88
CA ASN A 307 -26.22 -8.89 -9.46
C ASN A 307 -27.48 -9.79 -9.58
N GLU A 308 -27.34 -11.04 -10.03
CA GLU A 308 -28.46 -11.96 -10.23
C GLU A 308 -28.64 -12.85 -8.99
N PRO A 309 -29.68 -12.62 -8.15
CA PRO A 309 -29.90 -13.40 -6.92
C PRO A 309 -30.01 -14.91 -7.22
N ARG A 310 -30.73 -15.29 -8.28
CA ARG A 310 -30.94 -16.71 -8.65
C ARG A 310 -29.63 -17.41 -8.97
N LEU A 311 -28.70 -16.75 -9.67
CA LEU A 311 -27.39 -17.32 -9.97
C LEU A 311 -26.58 -17.53 -8.68
N LEU A 312 -26.57 -16.55 -7.79
CA LEU A 312 -25.85 -16.65 -6.53
C LEU A 312 -26.42 -17.78 -5.63
N GLU A 313 -27.74 -17.90 -5.55
CA GLU A 313 -28.42 -18.98 -4.80
C GLU A 313 -28.14 -20.36 -5.39
N GLN A 314 -28.22 -20.53 -6.72
CA GLN A 314 -27.91 -21.77 -7.41
C GLN A 314 -26.44 -22.21 -7.19
N GLU A 315 -25.54 -21.24 -7.04
CA GLU A 315 -24.12 -21.47 -6.81
C GLU A 315 -23.75 -21.54 -5.32
N ASN A 316 -24.75 -21.62 -4.44
CA ASN A 316 -24.63 -21.79 -2.98
C ASN A 316 -23.86 -20.65 -2.31
N ILE A 317 -24.27 -19.42 -2.55
CA ILE A 317 -23.65 -18.21 -1.98
C ILE A 317 -23.63 -18.25 -0.44
N GLU A 318 -24.61 -18.86 0.22
CA GLU A 318 -24.71 -19.01 1.68
C GLU A 318 -23.58 -19.87 2.27
N ASN A 319 -22.92 -20.67 1.45
CA ASN A 319 -21.74 -21.45 1.83
C ASN A 319 -20.42 -20.79 1.42
N THR A 320 -20.47 -19.58 0.83
CA THR A 320 -19.28 -18.85 0.39
C THR A 320 -18.65 -18.13 1.59
N ASP A 321 -17.35 -18.38 1.81
CA ASP A 321 -16.62 -17.71 2.88
C ASP A 321 -16.28 -16.27 2.53
N VAL A 322 -15.81 -16.02 1.28
CA VAL A 322 -15.48 -14.68 0.81
C VAL A 322 -16.07 -14.44 -0.58
N PHE A 323 -16.85 -13.39 -0.72
CA PHE A 323 -17.31 -12.85 -1.99
C PHE A 323 -16.46 -11.63 -2.35
N CYS A 324 -15.87 -11.63 -3.55
CA CYS A 324 -15.04 -10.55 -4.05
C CYS A 324 -15.71 -9.87 -5.25
N ALA A 325 -16.17 -8.62 -5.11
CA ALA A 325 -16.70 -7.81 -6.20
C ALA A 325 -15.59 -6.97 -6.82
N LEU A 326 -15.11 -7.37 -8.02
CA LEU A 326 -13.89 -6.86 -8.65
C LEU A 326 -14.12 -6.41 -10.10
N THR A 327 -15.30 -5.83 -10.40
CA THR A 327 -15.56 -5.24 -11.71
C THR A 327 -15.02 -3.81 -11.81
N ASP A 328 -15.13 -3.20 -12.96
CA ASP A 328 -14.75 -1.81 -13.25
C ASP A 328 -15.80 -0.76 -12.83
N ASN A 329 -16.93 -1.20 -12.26
CA ASN A 329 -18.04 -0.32 -11.86
C ASN A 329 -18.27 -0.40 -10.36
N ASP A 330 -18.01 0.70 -9.65
CA ASP A 330 -18.09 0.79 -8.20
C ASP A 330 -19.52 0.52 -7.68
N GLU A 331 -20.54 1.08 -8.32
CA GLU A 331 -21.94 0.90 -7.91
C GLU A 331 -22.36 -0.56 -8.03
N SER A 332 -21.96 -1.24 -9.10
CA SER A 332 -22.20 -2.67 -9.29
C SER A 332 -21.47 -3.48 -8.22
N ASN A 333 -20.22 -3.15 -7.91
CA ASN A 333 -19.43 -3.84 -6.89
C ASN A 333 -20.07 -3.71 -5.51
N ILE A 334 -20.55 -2.53 -5.15
CA ILE A 334 -21.26 -2.27 -3.90
C ILE A 334 -22.54 -3.10 -3.84
N MET A 335 -23.38 -3.02 -4.87
CA MET A 335 -24.66 -3.73 -4.93
C MET A 335 -24.48 -5.25 -4.88
N MET A 336 -23.49 -5.80 -5.61
CA MET A 336 -23.17 -7.23 -5.57
C MET A 336 -22.73 -7.68 -4.18
N SER A 337 -21.88 -6.90 -3.52
CA SER A 337 -21.39 -7.20 -2.17
C SER A 337 -22.52 -7.19 -1.13
N MET A 338 -23.37 -6.18 -1.16
CA MET A 338 -24.56 -6.11 -0.30
C MET A 338 -25.52 -7.28 -0.55
N LEU A 339 -25.76 -7.64 -1.82
CA LEU A 339 -26.60 -8.78 -2.19
C LEU A 339 -25.98 -10.09 -1.69
N ALA A 340 -24.68 -10.32 -1.91
CA ALA A 340 -23.99 -11.51 -1.45
C ALA A 340 -24.05 -11.66 0.08
N LYS A 341 -23.84 -10.58 0.83
CA LYS A 341 -23.98 -10.56 2.30
C LYS A 341 -25.41 -10.90 2.72
N ARG A 342 -26.41 -10.31 2.08
CA ARG A 342 -27.84 -10.58 2.36
C ARG A 342 -28.24 -12.03 2.08
N LEU A 343 -27.62 -12.67 1.07
CA LEU A 343 -27.84 -14.06 0.72
C LEU A 343 -26.96 -15.05 1.52
N GLY A 344 -26.15 -14.56 2.48
CA GLY A 344 -25.46 -15.39 3.45
C GLY A 344 -23.94 -15.55 3.25
N ALA A 345 -23.31 -14.85 2.30
CA ALA A 345 -21.86 -14.82 2.21
C ALA A 345 -21.25 -14.30 3.54
N LYS A 346 -20.24 -15.00 4.06
CA LYS A 346 -19.67 -14.65 5.37
C LYS A 346 -18.94 -13.32 5.33
N LYS A 347 -18.19 -13.05 4.25
CA LYS A 347 -17.42 -11.82 4.08
C LYS A 347 -17.51 -11.30 2.65
N ALA A 348 -17.54 -9.96 2.49
CA ALA A 348 -17.51 -9.30 1.20
C ALA A 348 -16.28 -8.37 1.11
N ILE A 349 -15.49 -8.53 0.02
CA ILE A 349 -14.38 -7.67 -0.36
C ILE A 349 -14.79 -6.94 -1.63
N THR A 350 -14.78 -5.60 -1.60
CA THR A 350 -15.32 -4.75 -2.65
C THR A 350 -14.27 -3.82 -3.20
N LEU A 351 -14.03 -3.86 -4.50
CA LEU A 351 -13.17 -2.91 -5.20
C LEU A 351 -13.90 -1.58 -5.36
N ILE A 352 -13.30 -0.49 -4.90
CA ILE A 352 -13.85 0.86 -4.98
C ILE A 352 -12.76 1.81 -5.45
N THR A 353 -12.99 2.44 -6.59
CA THR A 353 -12.07 3.40 -7.20
C THR A 353 -12.36 4.83 -6.76
N ASN A 354 -13.63 5.16 -6.53
CA ASN A 354 -14.03 6.49 -6.07
C ASN A 354 -14.09 6.54 -4.53
N SER A 355 -13.19 7.33 -3.93
CA SER A 355 -13.10 7.49 -2.47
C SER A 355 -14.42 7.98 -1.83
N ALA A 356 -15.22 8.77 -2.53
CA ALA A 356 -16.51 9.25 -2.02
C ALA A 356 -17.48 8.11 -1.69
N TYR A 357 -17.47 7.02 -2.47
CA TYR A 357 -18.30 5.84 -2.15
C TYR A 357 -17.78 5.10 -0.92
N ALA A 358 -16.47 5.08 -0.72
CA ALA A 358 -15.87 4.40 0.42
C ALA A 358 -16.34 4.97 1.78
N ASP A 359 -16.64 6.27 1.83
CA ASP A 359 -17.15 6.94 3.03
C ASP A 359 -18.66 6.73 3.23
N LEU A 360 -19.40 6.51 2.15
CA LEU A 360 -20.85 6.26 2.18
C LEU A 360 -21.20 4.82 2.57
N ILE A 361 -20.31 3.86 2.28
CA ILE A 361 -20.50 2.44 2.56
C ILE A 361 -20.15 2.16 4.01
N GLY A 362 -21.11 2.27 4.92
CA GLY A 362 -20.93 2.00 6.33
C GLY A 362 -20.58 0.53 6.65
N GLU A 363 -21.37 -0.08 7.56
CA GLU A 363 -21.17 -1.47 8.03
C GLU A 363 -21.68 -2.55 7.04
N GLU A 364 -22.24 -2.15 5.91
CA GLU A 364 -22.87 -3.06 4.94
C GLU A 364 -21.87 -3.86 4.10
N ILE A 365 -20.63 -3.39 4.04
CA ILE A 365 -19.52 -4.04 3.34
C ILE A 365 -18.36 -4.24 4.31
N ASP A 366 -17.85 -5.46 4.40
CA ASP A 366 -16.79 -5.79 5.37
C ASP A 366 -15.45 -5.12 5.02
N ILE A 367 -15.05 -5.14 3.74
CA ILE A 367 -13.77 -4.58 3.29
C ILE A 367 -13.95 -3.86 1.95
N ALA A 368 -13.59 -2.59 1.91
CA ALA A 368 -13.44 -1.81 0.68
C ALA A 368 -11.94 -1.65 0.33
N ILE A 369 -11.59 -2.01 -0.90
CA ILE A 369 -10.21 -1.92 -1.41
C ILE A 369 -10.12 -0.83 -2.46
N SER A 370 -9.20 0.10 -2.28
CA SER A 370 -8.89 1.15 -3.24
C SER A 370 -7.59 0.87 -3.99
N PRO A 371 -7.66 0.53 -5.29
CA PRO A 371 -6.45 0.37 -6.11
C PRO A 371 -5.58 1.63 -6.13
N GLN A 372 -6.22 2.79 -6.09
CA GLN A 372 -5.54 4.08 -6.05
C GLN A 372 -4.66 4.21 -4.82
N GLN A 373 -5.19 3.97 -3.62
CA GLN A 373 -4.42 4.11 -2.37
C GLN A 373 -3.27 3.12 -2.29
N ILE A 374 -3.48 1.87 -2.73
CA ILE A 374 -2.44 0.85 -2.77
C ILE A 374 -1.31 1.28 -3.73
N THR A 375 -1.67 1.82 -4.90
CA THR A 375 -0.71 2.33 -5.89
C THR A 375 0.08 3.52 -5.35
N ILE A 376 -0.59 4.49 -4.71
CA ILE A 376 0.05 5.66 -4.11
C ILE A 376 1.02 5.24 -3.00
N SER A 377 0.63 4.35 -2.10
CA SER A 377 1.51 3.83 -1.05
C SER A 377 2.78 3.21 -1.64
N SER A 378 2.64 2.44 -2.72
CA SER A 378 3.78 1.84 -3.43
C SER A 378 4.65 2.90 -4.12
N LEU A 379 4.07 3.97 -4.65
CA LEU A 379 4.83 5.08 -5.25
C LEU A 379 5.58 5.88 -4.20
N LEU A 380 4.95 6.23 -3.08
CA LEU A 380 5.55 7.02 -2.00
C LEU A 380 6.81 6.38 -1.43
N MET A 381 6.87 5.05 -1.34
CA MET A 381 8.07 4.31 -0.92
C MET A 381 9.30 4.66 -1.76
N HIS A 382 9.13 4.93 -3.06
CA HIS A 382 10.23 5.23 -3.98
C HIS A 382 10.53 6.72 -4.13
N VAL A 383 9.62 7.58 -3.68
CA VAL A 383 9.74 9.05 -3.80
C VAL A 383 10.38 9.67 -2.55
N ARG A 384 10.04 9.16 -1.38
CA ARG A 384 10.49 9.68 -0.10
C ARG A 384 11.98 9.53 0.10
N ARG A 385 12.56 10.46 0.81
CA ARG A 385 14.00 10.51 1.09
C ARG A 385 14.36 9.60 2.26
N GLY A 386 15.58 9.14 2.27
CA GLY A 386 16.08 8.19 3.26
C GLY A 386 15.96 6.75 2.74
N ASP A 387 16.35 5.80 3.59
CA ASP A 387 16.23 4.38 3.28
C ASP A 387 14.88 3.87 3.76
N ILE A 388 13.81 4.33 3.07
CA ILE A 388 12.43 3.92 3.36
C ILE A 388 12.13 2.68 2.55
N ASN A 389 11.89 1.56 3.25
CA ASN A 389 11.70 0.24 2.66
C ASN A 389 10.23 -0.09 2.40
N ALA A 390 9.32 0.51 3.18
CA ALA A 390 7.88 0.34 3.00
C ALA A 390 7.11 1.58 3.45
N VAL A 391 6.01 1.86 2.74
CA VAL A 391 5.01 2.88 3.11
C VAL A 391 3.64 2.28 2.93
N HIS A 392 2.84 2.32 3.96
CA HIS A 392 1.47 1.82 3.94
C HIS A 392 0.49 2.84 4.51
N SER A 393 -0.55 3.11 3.76
CA SER A 393 -1.68 3.92 4.22
C SER A 393 -2.58 3.09 5.13
N LEU A 394 -2.92 3.64 6.29
CA LEU A 394 -3.83 3.04 7.25
C LEU A 394 -5.19 3.72 7.15
N ARG A 395 -6.25 2.90 7.27
CA ARG A 395 -7.64 3.37 7.28
C ARG A 395 -7.88 4.48 6.25
N ARG A 396 -7.65 4.15 4.96
CA ARG A 396 -7.93 5.04 3.82
C ARG A 396 -7.17 6.38 3.85
N GLY A 397 -5.96 6.41 4.41
CA GLY A 397 -5.12 7.61 4.46
C GLY A 397 -5.25 8.45 5.74
N ALA A 398 -5.99 7.99 6.75
CA ALA A 398 -6.09 8.67 8.03
C ALA A 398 -4.76 8.64 8.83
N ALA A 399 -3.93 7.63 8.60
CA ALA A 399 -2.60 7.48 9.18
C ALA A 399 -1.67 6.74 8.21
N GLU A 400 -0.39 6.69 8.52
CA GLU A 400 0.61 5.94 7.74
C GLU A 400 1.47 5.07 8.64
N ALA A 401 1.92 3.94 8.09
CA ALA A 401 2.98 3.13 8.67
C ALA A 401 4.15 3.07 7.70
N ILE A 402 5.35 3.33 8.20
CA ILE A 402 6.57 3.36 7.38
C ILE A 402 7.65 2.48 7.99
N GLU A 403 8.47 1.89 7.14
CA GLU A 403 9.67 1.16 7.51
C GLU A 403 10.89 1.94 7.04
N VAL A 404 11.79 2.25 7.97
CA VAL A 404 13.02 3.02 7.70
C VAL A 404 14.22 2.25 8.23
N THR A 405 15.29 2.16 7.46
CA THR A 405 16.56 1.60 7.92
C THR A 405 17.38 2.64 8.68
N ALA A 406 17.85 2.29 9.88
CA ALA A 406 18.71 3.14 10.68
C ALA A 406 20.18 2.98 10.25
N HIS A 407 20.76 4.02 9.66
CA HIS A 407 22.15 4.02 9.19
C HIS A 407 23.07 4.85 10.05
N GLY A 408 24.37 4.61 9.87
CA GLY A 408 25.45 5.33 10.53
C GLY A 408 25.84 4.72 11.88
N ASP A 409 26.54 5.51 12.67
CA ASP A 409 27.01 5.15 14.01
C ASP A 409 26.50 6.18 15.04
N THR A 410 26.89 6.04 16.30
CA THR A 410 26.49 6.94 17.40
C THR A 410 26.94 8.39 17.22
N ARG A 411 27.84 8.70 16.29
CA ARG A 411 28.37 10.05 16.01
C ARG A 411 27.67 10.69 14.79
N SER A 412 27.37 9.89 13.77
CA SER A 412 26.81 10.37 12.51
C SER A 412 25.27 10.26 12.46
N SER A 413 24.67 9.37 13.27
CA SER A 413 23.24 9.15 13.33
C SER A 413 22.61 9.87 14.53
N LYS A 414 21.37 10.33 14.36
CA LYS A 414 20.58 10.90 15.46
C LYS A 414 19.78 9.82 16.21
N VAL A 415 19.71 8.61 15.67
CA VAL A 415 18.91 7.50 16.24
C VAL A 415 19.76 6.33 16.70
N VAL A 416 20.84 5.98 15.98
CA VAL A 416 21.70 4.84 16.34
C VAL A 416 22.42 5.09 17.68
N GLY A 417 22.35 4.07 18.56
CA GLY A 417 22.91 4.10 19.90
C GLY A 417 22.04 4.81 20.94
N ARG A 418 20.82 5.24 20.58
CA ARG A 418 19.87 5.89 21.50
C ARG A 418 18.70 4.97 21.82
N ARG A 419 18.18 5.10 23.03
CA ARG A 419 16.94 4.42 23.44
C ARG A 419 15.74 5.08 22.75
N LEU A 420 14.68 4.31 22.53
CA LEU A 420 13.46 4.83 21.89
C LEU A 420 12.79 5.94 22.70
N ASP A 421 12.86 5.88 24.03
CA ASP A 421 12.33 6.93 24.93
C ASP A 421 13.19 8.22 24.96
N GLU A 422 14.41 8.18 24.40
CA GLU A 422 15.31 9.34 24.26
C GLU A 422 15.20 10.00 22.87
N LEU A 423 14.49 9.37 21.94
CA LEU A 423 14.31 9.93 20.59
C LEU A 423 13.30 11.08 20.63
N ASN A 424 13.70 12.22 20.07
CA ASN A 424 12.82 13.38 19.91
C ASN A 424 11.82 13.14 18.73
N LEU A 425 10.91 12.17 18.90
CA LEU A 425 9.85 11.92 17.94
C LEU A 425 8.74 12.96 18.07
N PRO A 426 8.12 13.42 16.96
CA PRO A 426 6.88 14.19 17.03
C PRO A 426 5.79 13.42 17.81
N SER A 427 4.90 14.14 18.48
CA SER A 427 3.82 13.52 19.29
C SER A 427 2.86 12.63 18.49
N SER A 428 2.77 12.86 17.17
CA SER A 428 1.98 12.07 16.23
C SER A 428 2.74 10.85 15.69
N VAL A 429 3.97 10.58 16.13
CA VAL A 429 4.82 9.48 15.62
C VAL A 429 5.15 8.51 16.74
N THR A 430 4.94 7.23 16.47
CA THR A 430 5.23 6.14 17.40
C THR A 430 6.06 5.06 16.72
N VAL A 431 7.07 4.51 17.41
CA VAL A 431 7.77 3.30 16.94
C VAL A 431 6.95 2.06 17.35
N GLY A 432 6.65 1.20 16.40
CA GLY A 432 5.89 -0.04 16.63
C GLY A 432 6.76 -1.26 16.89
N ALA A 433 7.76 -1.46 16.02
CA ALA A 433 8.67 -2.60 16.09
C ALA A 433 10.02 -2.28 15.43
N ILE A 434 11.00 -3.10 15.68
CA ILE A 434 12.32 -3.09 15.04
C ILE A 434 12.62 -4.51 14.57
N LEU A 435 13.09 -4.66 13.31
CA LEU A 435 13.77 -5.88 12.91
C LEU A 435 15.28 -5.67 13.00
N ARG A 436 15.96 -6.48 13.81
CA ARG A 436 17.40 -6.52 13.95
C ARG A 436 17.93 -7.87 13.48
N GLY A 437 18.55 -7.88 12.30
CA GLY A 437 18.94 -9.13 11.67
C GLY A 437 17.73 -10.06 11.45
N ASN A 438 17.58 -11.09 12.28
CA ASN A 438 16.43 -11.99 12.23
C ASN A 438 15.44 -11.81 13.39
N ASP A 439 15.76 -10.98 14.38
CA ASP A 439 14.99 -10.84 15.59
C ASP A 439 13.97 -9.71 15.47
N VAL A 440 12.73 -10.02 15.78
CA VAL A 440 11.64 -9.04 15.89
C VAL A 440 11.60 -8.50 17.31
N LEU A 441 11.84 -7.21 17.46
CA LEU A 441 11.79 -6.49 18.73
C LEU A 441 10.58 -5.57 18.73
N ILE A 442 9.65 -5.79 19.63
CA ILE A 442 8.55 -4.83 19.81
C ILE A 442 9.07 -3.59 20.53
N ALA A 443 8.69 -2.42 20.04
CA ALA A 443 9.27 -1.16 20.47
C ALA A 443 8.81 -0.76 21.88
N HIS A 444 9.58 -1.14 22.90
CA HIS A 444 9.47 -0.62 24.25
C HIS A 444 10.50 0.49 24.46
N GLY A 445 10.22 1.48 25.33
CA GLY A 445 11.05 2.67 25.50
C GLY A 445 12.54 2.40 25.75
N HIS A 446 12.85 1.31 26.44
CA HIS A 446 14.23 0.92 26.78
C HIS A 446 15.03 0.30 25.62
N VAL A 447 14.38 -0.03 24.50
CA VAL A 447 15.06 -0.62 23.33
C VAL A 447 15.99 0.43 22.71
N VAL A 448 17.24 0.04 22.47
CA VAL A 448 18.26 0.88 21.82
C VAL A 448 18.27 0.59 20.34
N VAL A 449 18.26 1.62 19.50
CA VAL A 449 18.37 1.46 18.02
C VAL A 449 19.82 1.17 17.65
N GLU A 450 20.03 0.15 16.82
CA GLU A 450 21.34 -0.22 16.28
C GLU A 450 21.47 0.08 14.79
N ALA A 451 22.69 0.10 14.28
CA ALA A 451 22.92 0.28 12.85
C ALA A 451 22.34 -0.88 12.04
N ASN A 452 21.67 -0.56 10.93
CA ASN A 452 20.94 -1.48 10.06
C ASN A 452 19.66 -2.08 10.67
N ASP A 453 19.17 -1.55 11.78
CA ASP A 453 17.83 -1.85 12.25
C ASP A 453 16.77 -1.34 11.25
N HIS A 454 15.79 -2.18 10.96
CA HIS A 454 14.58 -1.75 10.24
C HIS A 454 13.55 -1.31 11.27
N VAL A 455 13.31 -0.02 11.33
CA VAL A 455 12.41 0.60 12.31
C VAL A 455 11.05 0.86 11.69
N ILE A 456 9.99 0.29 12.26
CA ILE A 456 8.62 0.49 11.82
C ILE A 456 7.97 1.60 12.66
N LEU A 457 7.53 2.66 11.99
CA LEU A 457 6.95 3.86 12.59
C LEU A 457 5.49 4.02 12.17
N PHE A 458 4.68 4.57 13.06
CA PHE A 458 3.29 4.98 12.80
C PHE A 458 3.17 6.47 12.91
N LEU A 459 2.50 7.08 11.93
CA LEU A 459 2.25 8.51 11.84
C LEU A 459 0.75 8.76 11.74
N THR A 460 0.17 9.43 12.72
CA THR A 460 -1.23 9.89 12.68
C THR A 460 -1.35 11.27 12.02
N ASP A 461 -0.24 11.97 11.79
CA ASP A 461 -0.14 13.22 11.05
C ASP A 461 0.95 13.11 9.97
N ARG A 462 0.55 13.07 8.70
CA ARG A 462 1.44 12.94 7.55
C ARG A 462 2.39 14.13 7.36
N THR A 463 2.02 15.32 7.83
CA THR A 463 2.89 16.50 7.74
C THR A 463 4.21 16.33 8.49
N GLN A 464 4.27 15.36 9.41
CA GLN A 464 5.46 15.06 10.21
C GLN A 464 6.47 14.13 9.51
N ILE A 465 6.17 13.65 8.28
CA ILE A 465 7.07 12.75 7.55
C ILE A 465 8.46 13.35 7.35
N SER A 466 8.54 14.66 7.00
CA SER A 466 9.83 15.36 6.82
C SER A 466 10.63 15.45 8.12
N ALA A 467 9.98 15.46 9.28
CA ALA A 467 10.68 15.44 10.58
C ALA A 467 11.28 14.04 10.83
N VAL A 468 10.55 12.98 10.49
CA VAL A 468 11.03 11.61 10.59
C VAL A 468 12.21 11.36 9.64
N GLU A 469 12.11 11.78 8.38
CA GLU A 469 13.21 11.68 7.40
C GLU A 469 14.47 12.37 7.91
N LYS A 470 14.36 13.59 8.48
CA LYS A 470 15.48 14.33 9.07
C LYS A 470 16.07 13.66 10.30
N LEU A 471 15.26 12.93 11.06
CA LEU A 471 15.71 12.19 12.24
C LEU A 471 16.56 10.98 11.84
N PHE A 472 16.13 10.24 10.81
CA PHE A 472 16.83 9.04 10.30
C PHE A 472 17.93 9.35 9.28
N ALA A 473 18.02 10.60 8.78
CA ALA A 473 19.09 11.01 7.90
C ALA A 473 20.45 10.99 8.62
N VAL A 474 21.47 10.40 7.97
CA VAL A 474 22.84 10.41 8.48
C VAL A 474 23.50 11.76 8.23
N GLY A 475 24.04 12.36 9.28
CA GLY A 475 24.80 13.63 9.18
C GLY A 475 26.16 13.41 8.51
N PHE A 476 26.59 14.38 7.68
CA PHE A 476 27.94 14.39 7.12
C PHE A 476 28.98 14.63 8.23
N GLY A 477 29.73 13.63 8.51
CA GLY A 477 30.89 13.69 9.37
C GLY A 477 31.59 12.34 9.36
N PHE A 478 32.25 12.06 8.28
CA PHE A 478 33.38 11.15 8.18
C PHE A 478 33.44 10.48 6.82
N ILE A 479 34.27 11.00 5.95
CA ILE A 479 35.21 10.24 5.14
C ILE A 479 36.58 10.55 5.69
#